data_06eb5c7c2b7e5309767ba2e1281c683c
#
_entry.id   06eb5c7c2b7e5309767ba2e1281c683c
#
_cell.length_a   1.000
_cell.length_b   1.000
_cell.length_c   1.000
_cell.angle_alpha   90.00
_cell.angle_beta   90.00
_cell.angle_gamma   90.00
#
_symmetry.space_group_name_H-M   'P 1'
#
loop_
_entity.id
_entity.type
_entity.pdbx_description
1 polymer ?
#
loop_
_entity_poly.entity_id
_entity_poly.type
_entity_poly.pdbx_seq_one_letter_code
_entity_poly.pdbx_strand_id
1 'polypeptide(L)'
;MIKFTPENGMRTYIDEQLAQFGFQYDDSLTTIENLKAVFALQRRIPSDKRRLVIELPGIQVPEGTEKAYESIKRKLTLGLTINPHLSLSTTKYIYNDLLLNSWNIHHLHLSEEPVKNGFFKRTGPVLFCM
;
A
#
# COMPACT_ATOMS: atom_id res chain seq x y z
N MET A 1 10.24 39.00 2.10
CA MET A 1 9.59 38.39 0.93
C MET A 1 10.05 36.94 0.81
N ILE A 2 9.15 36.00 0.93
CA ILE A 2 9.45 34.58 0.72
C ILE A 2 9.61 34.37 -0.79
N LYS A 3 10.82 34.07 -1.23
CA LYS A 3 11.05 33.64 -2.60
C LYS A 3 10.57 32.21 -2.75
N PHE A 4 9.48 32.04 -3.42
CA PHE A 4 9.00 30.71 -3.80
C PHE A 4 9.87 30.22 -4.97
N THR A 5 10.74 29.25 -4.72
CA THR A 5 11.42 28.52 -5.78
C THR A 5 10.70 27.20 -6.01
N PRO A 6 10.62 26.70 -7.26
CA PRO A 6 10.01 25.40 -7.53
C PRO A 6 10.63 24.27 -6.69
N GLU A 7 11.91 24.34 -6.43
CA GLU A 7 12.65 23.37 -5.60
C GLU A 7 12.18 23.37 -4.14
N ASN A 8 11.97 24.54 -3.55
CA ASN A 8 11.48 24.65 -2.17
C ASN A 8 10.03 24.15 -2.05
N GLY A 9 9.19 24.45 -3.04
CA GLY A 9 7.82 23.95 -3.07
C GLY A 9 7.76 22.44 -3.22
N MET A 10 8.60 21.86 -4.04
CA MET A 10 8.71 20.41 -4.23
C MET A 10 9.21 19.73 -2.95
N ARG A 11 10.22 20.28 -2.28
CA ARG A 11 10.73 19.76 -1.01
C ARG A 11 9.63 19.76 0.06
N THR A 12 8.90 20.85 0.21
CA THR A 12 7.80 20.96 1.17
C THR A 12 6.74 19.92 0.87
N TYR A 13 6.32 19.76 -0.37
CA TYR A 13 5.37 18.75 -0.78
C TYR A 13 5.84 17.34 -0.41
N ILE A 14 7.10 17.00 -0.74
CA ILE A 14 7.67 15.69 -0.42
C ILE A 14 7.67 15.44 1.09
N ASP A 15 8.13 16.41 1.89
CA ASP A 15 8.16 16.31 3.35
C ASP A 15 6.76 16.05 3.94
N GLU A 16 5.76 16.79 3.47
CA GLU A 16 4.36 16.63 3.91
C GLU A 16 3.80 15.25 3.55
N GLN A 17 4.06 14.78 2.33
CA GLN A 17 3.58 13.46 1.89
C GLN A 17 4.29 12.33 2.62
N LEU A 18 5.61 12.41 2.80
CA LEU A 18 6.36 11.39 3.54
C LEU A 18 5.93 11.28 5.00
N ALA A 19 5.66 12.41 5.64
CA ALA A 19 5.18 12.43 7.03
C ALA A 19 3.89 11.65 7.22
N GLN A 20 2.98 11.64 6.25
CA GLN A 20 1.74 10.86 6.29
C GLN A 20 1.99 9.34 6.37
N PHE A 21 3.12 8.88 5.85
CA PHE A 21 3.53 7.47 5.86
C PHE A 21 4.55 7.14 6.96
N GLY A 22 4.91 8.12 7.81
CA GLY A 22 5.90 7.94 8.87
C GLY A 22 7.35 7.96 8.38
N PHE A 23 7.62 8.53 7.21
CA PHE A 23 8.96 8.67 6.64
C PHE A 23 9.45 10.10 6.66
N GLN A 24 10.77 10.26 6.53
CA GLN A 24 11.45 11.52 6.36
C GLN A 24 12.19 11.54 5.01
N TYR A 25 12.45 12.73 4.52
CA TYR A 25 13.24 12.94 3.32
C TYR A 25 14.65 12.33 3.51
N ASP A 26 15.10 11.58 2.52
CA ASP A 26 16.42 10.98 2.51
C ASP A 26 17.40 11.90 1.77
N ASP A 27 18.26 12.60 2.53
CA ASP A 27 19.24 13.53 1.96
C ASP A 27 20.37 12.84 1.16
N SER A 28 20.48 11.50 1.28
CA SER A 28 21.41 10.72 0.43
C SER A 28 20.88 10.50 -0.99
N LEU A 29 19.61 10.77 -1.22
CA LEU A 29 18.93 10.64 -2.51
C LEU A 29 18.67 12.00 -3.13
N THR A 30 18.49 12.03 -4.44
CA THR A 30 18.07 13.25 -5.15
C THR A 30 16.62 13.60 -4.84
N THR A 31 16.22 14.83 -5.13
CA THR A 31 14.82 15.28 -5.00
C THR A 31 13.88 14.42 -5.84
N ILE A 32 14.28 14.06 -7.06
CA ILE A 32 13.48 13.21 -7.93
C ILE A 32 13.33 11.80 -7.38
N GLU A 33 14.37 11.23 -6.78
CA GLU A 33 14.30 9.92 -6.15
C GLU A 33 13.38 9.91 -4.93
N ASN A 34 13.42 10.96 -4.10
CA ASN A 34 12.48 11.13 -3.00
C ASN A 34 11.03 11.31 -3.49
N LEU A 35 10.81 12.06 -4.56
CA LEU A 35 9.49 12.22 -5.16
C LEU A 35 8.95 10.88 -5.71
N LYS A 36 9.80 10.10 -6.37
CA LYS A 36 9.44 8.73 -6.81
C LYS A 36 9.06 7.84 -5.63
N ALA A 37 9.76 7.95 -4.50
CA ALA A 37 9.43 7.23 -3.28
C ALA A 37 8.04 7.62 -2.75
N VAL A 38 7.68 8.91 -2.77
CA VAL A 38 6.33 9.38 -2.40
C VAL A 38 5.27 8.71 -3.27
N PHE A 39 5.43 8.75 -4.59
CA PHE A 39 4.46 8.14 -5.50
C PHE A 39 4.36 6.62 -5.32
N ALA A 40 5.48 5.95 -5.07
CA ALA A 40 5.49 4.53 -4.78
C ALA A 40 4.74 4.20 -3.47
N LEU A 41 4.92 5.00 -2.42
CA LEU A 41 4.21 4.85 -1.14
C LEU A 41 2.71 5.06 -1.30
N GLN A 42 2.29 6.10 -2.01
CA GLN A 42 0.89 6.38 -2.30
C GLN A 42 0.19 5.24 -3.06
N ARG A 43 0.92 4.53 -3.91
CA ARG A 43 0.40 3.36 -4.63
C ARG A 43 0.38 2.10 -3.78
N ARG A 44 1.42 1.86 -2.98
CA ARG A 44 1.57 0.65 -2.15
C ARG A 44 0.58 0.59 -1.00
N ILE A 45 0.22 1.75 -0.47
CA ILE A 45 -0.67 1.86 0.69
C ILE A 45 -1.98 2.49 0.22
N PRO A 46 -2.97 1.66 -0.12
CA PRO A 46 -4.24 2.16 -0.63
C PRO A 46 -4.99 2.95 0.45
N SER A 47 -5.64 4.01 0.04
CA SER A 47 -6.49 4.83 0.93
C SER A 47 -7.71 4.05 1.41
N ASP A 48 -8.14 4.34 2.64
CA ASP A 48 -9.35 3.79 3.22
C ASP A 48 -10.57 4.49 2.60
N LYS A 49 -11.19 3.83 1.63
CA LYS A 49 -12.41 4.29 0.96
C LYS A 49 -13.28 3.11 0.55
N ARG A 50 -14.58 3.36 0.49
CA ARG A 50 -15.54 2.37 0.00
C ARG A 50 -15.28 2.04 -1.46
N ARG A 51 -15.30 0.75 -1.78
CA ARG A 51 -15.09 0.25 -3.14
C ARG A 51 -16.20 -0.73 -3.52
N LEU A 52 -16.56 -0.72 -4.78
CA LEU A 52 -17.36 -1.79 -5.37
C LEU A 52 -16.43 -2.99 -5.59
N VAL A 53 -16.77 -4.12 -4.98
CA VAL A 53 -16.03 -5.37 -5.17
C VAL A 53 -16.66 -6.17 -6.29
N ILE A 54 -15.89 -6.45 -7.32
CA ILE A 54 -16.30 -7.28 -8.45
C ILE A 54 -15.39 -8.51 -8.48
N GLU A 55 -15.96 -9.67 -8.28
CA GLU A 55 -15.24 -10.93 -8.35
C GLU A 55 -15.23 -11.46 -9.79
N LEU A 56 -14.06 -11.86 -10.26
CA LEU A 56 -13.97 -12.51 -11.55
C LEU A 56 -14.59 -13.90 -11.50
N PRO A 57 -15.23 -14.38 -12.59
CA PRO A 57 -15.75 -15.74 -12.66
C PRO A 57 -14.66 -16.78 -12.42
N GLY A 58 -14.98 -17.83 -11.69
CA GLY A 58 -14.06 -18.95 -11.45
C GLY A 58 -13.04 -18.73 -10.34
N ILE A 59 -13.18 -17.70 -9.50
CA ILE A 59 -12.34 -17.54 -8.31
C ILE A 59 -12.52 -18.76 -7.41
N GLN A 60 -11.39 -19.37 -7.06
CA GLN A 60 -11.33 -20.45 -6.08
C GLN A 60 -10.63 -19.95 -4.83
N VAL A 61 -11.35 -19.99 -3.72
CA VAL A 61 -10.79 -19.60 -2.41
C VAL A 61 -10.13 -20.82 -1.78
N PRO A 62 -8.82 -20.80 -1.48
CA PRO A 62 -8.15 -21.95 -0.86
C PRO A 62 -8.77 -22.29 0.48
N GLU A 63 -8.85 -23.58 0.76
CA GLU A 63 -9.35 -24.09 2.04
C GLU A 63 -8.60 -23.46 3.22
N GLY A 64 -9.33 -23.05 4.25
CA GLY A 64 -8.79 -22.38 5.43
C GLY A 64 -8.54 -20.88 5.29
N THR A 65 -8.79 -20.29 4.12
CA THR A 65 -8.61 -18.85 3.88
C THR A 65 -9.93 -18.10 3.66
N GLU A 66 -11.06 -18.79 3.73
CA GLU A 66 -12.38 -18.23 3.43
C GLU A 66 -12.74 -17.04 4.34
N LYS A 67 -12.42 -17.17 5.63
CA LYS A 67 -12.70 -16.13 6.62
C LYS A 67 -11.92 -14.83 6.30
N ALA A 68 -10.66 -14.95 5.98
CA ALA A 68 -9.83 -13.81 5.60
C ALA A 68 -10.31 -13.18 4.28
N TYR A 69 -10.67 -14.02 3.31
CA TYR A 69 -11.22 -13.57 2.03
C TYR A 69 -12.50 -12.73 2.21
N GLU A 70 -13.46 -13.23 2.97
CA GLU A 70 -14.70 -12.50 3.27
C GLU A 70 -14.44 -11.22 4.07
N SER A 71 -13.50 -11.25 5.00
CA SER A 71 -13.07 -10.08 5.76
C SER A 71 -12.49 -8.98 4.86
N ILE A 72 -11.63 -9.35 3.91
CA ILE A 72 -11.06 -8.40 2.93
C ILE A 72 -12.17 -7.76 2.10
N LYS A 73 -13.09 -8.55 1.56
CA LYS A 73 -14.23 -8.03 0.78
C LYS A 73 -15.06 -7.04 1.59
N ARG A 74 -15.37 -7.38 2.84
CA ARG A 74 -16.09 -6.51 3.75
C ARG A 74 -15.36 -5.20 4.01
N LYS A 75 -14.07 -5.25 4.27
CA LYS A 75 -13.23 -4.07 4.49
C LYS A 75 -13.22 -3.15 3.28
N LEU A 76 -13.06 -3.70 2.08
CA LEU A 76 -13.11 -2.95 0.83
C LEU A 76 -14.47 -2.28 0.61
N THR A 77 -15.55 -3.01 0.84
CA THR A 77 -16.92 -2.48 0.68
C THR A 77 -17.24 -1.37 1.69
N LEU A 78 -16.78 -1.50 2.93
CA LEU A 78 -17.05 -0.54 4.00
C LEU A 78 -16.04 0.63 4.07
N GLY A 79 -14.95 0.57 3.31
CA GLY A 79 -13.89 1.59 3.37
C GLY A 79 -13.01 1.46 4.61
N LEU A 80 -12.87 0.26 5.14
CA LEU A 80 -11.96 -0.02 6.25
C LEU A 80 -10.56 -0.31 5.72
N THR A 81 -9.54 -0.17 6.58
CA THR A 81 -8.16 -0.41 6.17
C THR A 81 -7.90 -1.86 5.82
N ILE A 82 -7.21 -2.10 4.71
CA ILE A 82 -6.69 -3.39 4.30
C ILE A 82 -5.18 -3.51 4.53
N ASN A 83 -4.56 -2.50 5.11
CA ASN A 83 -3.11 -2.45 5.32
C ASN A 83 -2.55 -3.66 6.05
N PRO A 84 -3.22 -4.25 7.06
CA PRO A 84 -2.72 -5.45 7.72
C PRO A 84 -2.52 -6.65 6.79
N HIS A 85 -3.23 -6.71 5.67
CA HIS A 85 -3.11 -7.78 4.67
C HIS A 85 -1.96 -7.57 3.69
N LEU A 86 -1.34 -6.39 3.68
CA LEU A 86 -0.20 -6.08 2.83
C LEU A 86 1.08 -6.78 3.32
N SER A 87 2.08 -6.85 2.45
CA SER A 87 3.41 -7.34 2.83
C SER A 87 4.14 -6.32 3.70
N LEU A 88 4.93 -6.79 4.66
CA LEU A 88 5.87 -5.95 5.42
C LEU A 88 6.82 -5.14 4.54
N SER A 89 7.05 -5.56 3.31
CA SER A 89 7.86 -4.80 2.34
C SER A 89 7.29 -3.42 2.02
N THR A 90 5.99 -3.20 2.25
CA THR A 90 5.36 -1.88 2.09
C THR A 90 5.87 -0.85 3.11
N THR A 91 6.51 -1.30 4.20
CA THR A 91 7.13 -0.42 5.20
C THR A 91 8.50 0.09 4.79
N LYS A 92 9.07 -0.42 3.71
CA LYS A 92 10.38 0.02 3.21
C LYS A 92 10.23 1.32 2.42
N TYR A 93 11.14 2.26 2.65
CA TYR A 93 11.15 3.54 1.92
C TYR A 93 11.31 3.34 0.41
N ILE A 94 12.28 2.52 0.02
CA ILE A 94 12.49 2.13 -1.38
C ILE A 94 12.15 0.65 -1.53
N TYR A 95 11.11 0.38 -2.28
CA TYR A 95 10.67 -0.96 -2.62
C TYR A 95 10.03 -0.96 -4.00
N ASN A 96 10.50 -1.85 -4.86
CA ASN A 96 9.95 -2.00 -6.20
C ASN A 96 8.98 -3.18 -6.25
N ASP A 97 7.69 -2.88 -6.17
CA ASP A 97 6.64 -3.86 -6.39
C ASP A 97 6.30 -3.89 -7.89
N LEU A 98 6.81 -4.91 -8.58
CA LEU A 98 6.65 -5.03 -10.03
C LEU A 98 5.19 -5.24 -10.45
N LEU A 99 4.41 -5.99 -9.68
CA LEU A 99 2.98 -6.19 -9.98
C LEU A 99 2.22 -4.88 -9.85
N LEU A 100 2.45 -4.15 -8.79
CA LEU A 100 1.80 -2.86 -8.57
C LEU A 100 2.25 -1.82 -9.59
N ASN A 101 3.56 -1.70 -9.82
CA ASN A 101 4.11 -0.67 -10.69
C ASN A 101 3.78 -0.90 -12.17
N SER A 102 3.78 -2.16 -12.62
CA SER A 102 3.53 -2.50 -14.02
C SER A 102 2.06 -2.73 -14.34
N TRP A 103 1.30 -3.29 -13.39
CA TRP A 103 -0.06 -3.78 -13.63
C TRP A 103 -1.11 -3.20 -12.69
N ASN A 104 -0.71 -2.36 -11.75
CA ASN A 104 -1.59 -1.81 -10.71
C ASN A 104 -2.32 -2.90 -9.91
N ILE A 105 -1.65 -4.02 -9.68
CA ILE A 105 -2.19 -5.17 -8.95
C ILE A 105 -1.61 -5.20 -7.55
N HIS A 106 -2.47 -5.11 -6.54
CA HIS A 106 -2.12 -5.39 -5.16
C HIS A 106 -2.24 -6.89 -4.88
N HIS A 107 -1.37 -7.40 -4.03
CA HIS A 107 -1.49 -8.75 -3.49
C HIS A 107 -1.70 -8.69 -1.97
N LEU A 108 -2.74 -9.35 -1.50
CA LEU A 108 -3.17 -9.33 -0.11
C LEU A 108 -3.03 -10.71 0.49
N HIS A 109 -2.44 -10.79 1.68
CA HIS A 109 -2.32 -12.05 2.39
C HIS A 109 -3.65 -12.48 2.99
N LEU A 110 -3.98 -13.77 2.85
CA LEU A 110 -5.25 -14.35 3.25
C LEU A 110 -5.17 -14.92 4.68
N SER A 111 -4.84 -14.05 5.63
CA SER A 111 -4.80 -14.35 7.05
C SER A 111 -5.33 -13.17 7.86
N GLU A 112 -5.86 -13.45 9.04
CA GLU A 112 -6.16 -12.44 10.06
C GLU A 112 -5.36 -12.68 11.34
N GLU A 113 -4.37 -13.57 11.30
CA GLU A 113 -3.46 -13.83 12.42
C GLU A 113 -2.48 -12.67 12.53
N PRO A 114 -2.54 -11.85 13.59
CA PRO A 114 -1.61 -10.73 13.75
C PRO A 114 -0.20 -11.24 14.05
N VAL A 115 0.79 -10.60 13.45
CA VAL A 115 2.20 -10.88 13.72
C VAL A 115 2.83 -9.67 14.40
N LYS A 116 3.48 -8.79 13.68
CA LYS A 116 4.12 -7.60 14.25
C LYS A 116 3.84 -6.36 13.42
N ASN A 117 3.99 -5.19 14.01
CA ASN A 117 3.81 -3.89 13.33
C ASN A 117 2.43 -3.71 12.70
N GLY A 118 1.37 -4.36 13.24
CA GLY A 118 0.00 -4.24 12.74
C GLY A 118 -0.27 -5.03 11.46
N PHE A 119 0.64 -5.90 11.03
CA PHE A 119 0.46 -6.77 9.88
C PHE A 119 -0.05 -8.15 10.27
N PHE A 120 -0.73 -8.80 9.31
CA PHE A 120 -1.14 -10.19 9.42
C PHE A 120 -0.06 -11.13 8.88
N LYS A 121 -0.16 -12.39 9.27
CA LYS A 121 0.74 -13.45 8.83
C LYS A 121 0.74 -13.59 7.31
N ARG A 122 1.92 -13.75 6.74
CA ARG A 122 2.05 -14.06 5.32
C ARG A 122 1.47 -15.43 5.00
N THR A 123 0.78 -15.51 3.87
CA THR A 123 0.24 -16.75 3.35
C THR A 123 0.88 -17.10 2.01
N GLY A 124 0.97 -18.40 1.69
CA GLY A 124 1.36 -18.85 0.35
C GLY A 124 0.37 -18.35 -0.70
N PRO A 125 -0.93 -18.73 -0.59
CA PRO A 125 -1.96 -18.10 -1.42
C PRO A 125 -2.15 -16.63 -1.08
N VAL A 126 -2.31 -15.79 -2.10
CA VAL A 126 -2.60 -14.37 -1.97
C VAL A 126 -3.78 -14.00 -2.85
N LEU A 127 -4.50 -12.96 -2.45
CA LEU A 127 -5.54 -12.35 -3.26
C LEU A 127 -4.93 -11.24 -4.11
N PHE A 128 -5.12 -11.32 -5.42
CA PHE A 128 -4.76 -10.25 -6.35
C PHE A 128 -5.96 -9.33 -6.57
N CYS A 129 -5.77 -8.02 -6.45
CA CYS A 129 -6.80 -7.02 -6.72
C CYS A 129 -6.23 -5.76 -7.38
N MET A 130 -7.04 -5.12 -8.23
CA MET A 130 -6.73 -3.87 -8.91
C MET A 130 -7.54 -2.70 -8.34
#